data_93a3b140f331e08eed58bf3a624fbade
#
_entry.id   93a3b140f331e08eed58bf3a624fbade
#
_cell.length_a   1.000
_cell.length_b   1.000
_cell.length_c   1.000
_cell.angle_alpha   90.00
_cell.angle_beta   90.00
_cell.angle_gamma   90.00
#
_symmetry.space_group_name_H-M   'P 1'
#
loop_
_entity.id
_entity.type
_entity.pdbx_description
1 polymer ?
#
loop_
_entity_poly.entity_id
_entity_poly.type
_entity_poly.pdbx_seq_one_letter_code
_entity_poly.pdbx_strand_id
1 'polypeptide(L)'
;MLPGKDVTALMFSNSGRSQQANDYVADASRRSGFPALYFSAPEESPEEVERRIRKGGFLGIKGYLSLSPKYIPEAEIRIFDFFPKAQLKKMDEMGAIVMLHIPRNGRLKDPVNLAQIMEIKQEFPNIRLIIAHIGRAYTKEDVGNAFETLDQAPDLMYDFCANCCEYA
;
A
#
# COMPACT_ATOMS: atom_id res chain seq x y z
N MET A 1 -13.60 10.06 17.32
CA MET A 1 -14.18 8.73 17.64
C MET A 1 -15.59 8.68 17.07
N LEU A 2 -16.02 7.54 16.57
CA LEU A 2 -17.39 7.32 16.08
C LEU A 2 -18.25 6.81 17.25
N PRO A 3 -19.16 7.62 17.82
CA PRO A 3 -19.95 7.23 18.99
C PRO A 3 -20.77 5.97 18.70
N GLY A 4 -20.73 4.99 19.61
CA GLY A 4 -21.52 3.75 19.52
C GLY A 4 -21.06 2.78 18.43
N LYS A 5 -19.83 2.92 17.91
CA LYS A 5 -19.22 2.00 16.96
C LYS A 5 -17.95 1.38 17.54
N ASP A 6 -17.83 0.06 17.37
CA ASP A 6 -16.56 -0.62 17.56
C ASP A 6 -15.70 -0.37 16.33
N VAL A 7 -14.51 0.17 16.52
CA VAL A 7 -13.60 0.55 15.42
C VAL A 7 -12.28 -0.16 15.60
N THR A 8 -11.85 -0.86 14.57
CA THR A 8 -10.47 -1.36 14.43
C THR A 8 -9.78 -0.56 13.35
N ALA A 9 -8.64 0.06 13.68
CA ALA A 9 -7.87 0.85 12.72
C ALA A 9 -6.62 0.07 12.26
N LEU A 10 -6.33 0.10 10.96
CA LEU A 10 -5.03 -0.31 10.43
C LEU A 10 -4.08 0.89 10.49
N MET A 11 -3.05 0.81 11.33
CA MET A 11 -2.15 1.91 11.60
C MET A 11 -0.86 1.82 10.78
N PHE A 12 -0.32 2.95 10.38
CA PHE A 12 0.99 3.06 9.75
C PHE A 12 1.55 4.47 9.94
N SER A 13 2.88 4.61 9.77
CA SER A 13 3.53 5.92 9.79
C SER A 13 3.25 6.69 8.49
N ASN A 14 3.10 8.01 8.60
CA ASN A 14 3.08 8.92 7.45
C ASN A 14 4.37 9.77 7.35
N SER A 15 5.31 9.56 8.27
CA SER A 15 6.52 10.36 8.41
C SER A 15 7.71 9.84 7.56
N GLY A 16 7.44 9.07 6.52
CA GLY A 16 8.46 8.59 5.60
C GLY A 16 9.51 7.69 6.25
N ARG A 17 10.78 7.87 5.91
CA ARG A 17 11.91 7.01 6.29
C ARG A 17 12.29 6.99 7.79
N SER A 18 11.46 7.53 8.65
CA SER A 18 11.79 7.62 10.08
C SER A 18 11.57 6.28 10.79
N GLN A 19 12.66 5.63 11.18
CA GLN A 19 12.61 4.45 12.05
C GLN A 19 11.86 4.75 13.36
N GLN A 20 12.08 5.93 13.93
CA GLN A 20 11.39 6.37 15.14
C GLN A 20 9.87 6.41 14.96
N ALA A 21 9.38 6.81 13.78
CA ALA A 21 7.95 6.82 13.49
C ALA A 21 7.38 5.40 13.39
N ASN A 22 8.12 4.45 12.79
CA ASN A 22 7.74 3.04 12.80
C ASN A 22 7.74 2.44 14.22
N ASP A 23 8.74 2.75 15.03
CA ASP A 23 8.82 2.29 16.42
C ASP A 23 7.64 2.84 17.26
N TYR A 24 7.25 4.10 17.03
CA TYR A 24 6.06 4.68 17.65
C TYR A 24 4.78 3.92 17.24
N VAL A 25 4.62 3.61 15.95
CA VAL A 25 3.45 2.86 15.45
C VAL A 25 3.43 1.44 16.03
N ALA A 26 4.57 0.76 16.10
CA ALA A 26 4.66 -0.56 16.73
C ALA A 26 4.25 -0.53 18.20
N ASP A 27 4.68 0.50 18.94
CA ASP A 27 4.28 0.68 20.34
C ASP A 27 2.78 0.99 20.48
N ALA A 28 2.25 1.89 19.65
CA ALA A 28 0.83 2.20 19.62
C ALA A 28 -0.03 0.97 19.29
N SER A 29 0.42 0.14 18.34
CA SER A 29 -0.23 -1.13 17.97
C SER A 29 -0.31 -2.08 19.16
N ARG A 30 0.80 -2.29 19.87
CA ARG A 30 0.82 -3.14 21.06
C ARG A 30 -0.12 -2.64 22.17
N ARG A 31 -0.20 -1.32 22.37
CA ARG A 31 -1.05 -0.72 23.42
C ARG A 31 -2.53 -0.74 23.09
N SER A 32 -2.88 -0.55 21.82
CA SER A 32 -4.28 -0.49 21.38
C SER A 32 -4.86 -1.83 20.98
N GLY A 33 -4.01 -2.82 20.62
CA GLY A 33 -4.42 -4.05 19.97
C GLY A 33 -4.77 -3.87 18.48
N PHE A 34 -4.58 -2.68 17.91
CA PHE A 34 -4.88 -2.44 16.50
C PHE A 34 -3.75 -2.93 15.59
N PRO A 35 -4.08 -3.55 14.43
CA PRO A 35 -3.09 -3.97 13.46
C PRO A 35 -2.30 -2.79 12.89
N ALA A 36 -1.05 -3.06 12.49
CA ALA A 36 -0.19 -2.04 11.93
C ALA A 36 0.64 -2.54 10.75
N LEU A 37 1.04 -1.60 9.88
CA LEU A 37 1.95 -1.82 8.77
C LEU A 37 3.27 -1.08 9.01
N TYR A 38 4.36 -1.71 8.58
CA TYR A 38 5.69 -1.12 8.54
C TYR A 38 5.79 -0.17 7.34
N PHE A 39 6.21 1.06 7.56
CA PHE A 39 6.51 1.99 6.47
C PHE A 39 7.90 1.67 5.92
N SER A 40 7.96 0.92 4.81
CA SER A 40 9.19 0.47 4.19
C SER A 40 9.76 1.50 3.20
N ALA A 41 11.07 1.48 3.04
CA ALA A 41 11.77 2.24 2.01
C ALA A 41 12.33 1.29 0.93
N PRO A 42 12.39 1.71 -0.34
CA PRO A 42 12.82 0.83 -1.44
C PRO A 42 14.30 0.42 -1.33
N GLU A 43 15.11 1.16 -0.59
CA GLU A 43 16.54 0.87 -0.39
C GLU A 43 16.80 -0.22 0.68
N GLU A 44 15.79 -0.58 1.47
CA GLU A 44 15.94 -1.64 2.47
C GLU A 44 16.01 -3.01 1.79
N SER A 45 16.89 -3.88 2.30
CA SER A 45 16.90 -5.27 1.80
C SER A 45 15.63 -6.01 2.23
N PRO A 46 15.19 -7.02 1.48
CA PRO A 46 14.04 -7.86 1.84
C PRO A 46 14.16 -8.47 3.25
N GLU A 47 15.36 -8.89 3.64
CA GLU A 47 15.65 -9.47 4.94
C GLU A 47 15.51 -8.44 6.07
N GLU A 48 15.94 -7.20 5.82
CA GLU A 48 15.77 -6.12 6.78
C GLU A 48 14.30 -5.77 6.96
N VAL A 49 13.53 -5.69 5.87
CA VAL A 49 12.08 -5.45 5.92
C VAL A 49 11.39 -6.57 6.71
N GLU A 50 11.69 -7.85 6.42
CA GLU A 50 11.16 -8.98 7.17
C GLU A 50 11.50 -8.88 8.67
N ARG A 51 12.76 -8.60 8.99
CA ARG A 51 13.21 -8.44 10.37
C ARG A 51 12.44 -7.34 11.11
N ARG A 52 12.22 -6.20 10.45
CA ARG A 52 11.46 -5.07 11.01
C ARG A 52 10.00 -5.42 11.23
N ILE A 53 9.37 -6.10 10.26
CA ILE A 53 7.98 -6.57 10.38
C ILE A 53 7.84 -7.49 11.59
N ARG A 54 8.68 -8.52 11.70
CA ARG A 54 8.63 -9.49 12.82
C ARG A 54 8.90 -8.83 14.16
N LYS A 55 9.93 -7.98 14.26
CA LYS A 55 10.29 -7.28 15.50
C LYS A 55 9.19 -6.33 15.97
N GLY A 56 8.56 -5.59 15.04
CA GLY A 56 7.53 -4.60 15.33
C GLY A 56 6.14 -5.20 15.53
N GLY A 57 5.91 -6.47 15.13
CA GLY A 57 4.58 -7.08 15.10
C GLY A 57 3.67 -6.53 14.01
N PHE A 58 4.27 -6.05 12.91
CA PHE A 58 3.53 -5.54 11.76
C PHE A 58 2.94 -6.67 10.91
N LEU A 59 1.83 -6.39 10.22
CA LEU A 59 1.17 -7.37 9.33
C LEU A 59 1.64 -7.29 7.87
N GLY A 60 2.53 -6.36 7.56
CA GLY A 60 3.02 -6.13 6.21
C GLY A 60 3.62 -4.74 6.06
N ILE A 61 3.61 -4.23 4.84
CA ILE A 61 4.27 -2.97 4.49
C ILE A 61 3.33 -1.93 3.89
N LYS A 62 3.70 -0.67 4.09
CA LYS A 62 3.17 0.52 3.42
C LYS A 62 4.34 1.27 2.81
N GLY A 63 4.31 1.53 1.51
CA GLY A 63 5.25 2.41 0.82
C GLY A 63 4.56 3.67 0.32
N TYR A 64 5.35 4.61 -0.18
CA TYR A 64 4.83 5.84 -0.75
C TYR A 64 5.65 6.30 -1.95
N LEU A 65 4.98 6.81 -2.98
CA LEU A 65 5.62 7.24 -4.24
C LEU A 65 6.74 8.28 -4.05
N SER A 66 6.67 9.10 -2.99
CA SER A 66 7.73 10.08 -2.68
C SER A 66 9.08 9.45 -2.30
N LEU A 67 9.12 8.13 -2.09
CA LEU A 67 10.35 7.37 -1.84
C LEU A 67 11.03 6.89 -3.12
N SER A 68 10.38 7.06 -4.28
CA SER A 68 11.00 6.77 -5.58
C SER A 68 12.28 7.57 -5.81
N PRO A 69 13.21 7.08 -6.63
CA PRO A 69 14.41 7.79 -7.00
C PRO A 69 14.11 9.20 -7.52
N LYS A 70 14.83 10.19 -7.02
CA LYS A 70 14.56 11.61 -7.31
C LYS A 70 14.78 12.05 -8.77
N TYR A 71 15.49 11.24 -9.55
CA TYR A 71 15.69 11.49 -10.97
C TYR A 71 14.49 11.08 -11.83
N ILE A 72 13.51 10.34 -11.27
CA ILE A 72 12.30 9.96 -11.99
C ILE A 72 11.28 11.09 -11.84
N PRO A 73 10.77 11.67 -12.95
CA PRO A 73 9.68 12.63 -12.91
C PRO A 73 8.44 12.03 -12.23
N GLU A 74 7.73 12.82 -11.43
CA GLU A 74 6.58 12.34 -10.65
C GLU A 74 5.52 11.64 -11.53
N ALA A 75 5.28 12.18 -12.73
CA ALA A 75 4.32 11.60 -13.69
C ALA A 75 4.76 10.26 -14.28
N GLU A 76 6.04 9.90 -14.15
CA GLU A 76 6.62 8.67 -14.71
C GLU A 76 6.88 7.59 -13.64
N ILE A 77 6.73 7.93 -12.38
CA ILE A 77 6.91 6.97 -11.28
C ILE A 77 6.04 5.74 -11.50
N ARG A 78 6.62 4.57 -11.29
CA ARG A 78 5.97 3.26 -11.35
C ARG A 78 5.88 2.64 -9.95
N ILE A 79 5.00 1.69 -9.76
CA ILE A 79 4.85 1.00 -8.47
C ILE A 79 6.18 0.37 -8.03
N PHE A 80 6.91 -0.27 -8.95
CA PHE A 80 8.17 -0.95 -8.63
C PHE A 80 9.35 -0.01 -8.33
N ASP A 81 9.20 1.31 -8.55
CA ASP A 81 10.21 2.30 -8.17
C ASP A 81 10.25 2.56 -6.66
N PHE A 82 9.17 2.25 -5.94
CA PHE A 82 9.08 2.37 -4.48
C PHE A 82 8.60 1.11 -3.76
N PHE A 83 8.16 0.09 -4.50
CA PHE A 83 7.96 -1.28 -4.03
C PHE A 83 8.79 -2.24 -4.89
N PRO A 84 10.09 -2.40 -4.61
CA PRO A 84 10.96 -3.30 -5.39
C PRO A 84 10.41 -4.74 -5.36
N LYS A 85 10.46 -5.43 -6.50
CA LYS A 85 9.98 -6.81 -6.63
C LYS A 85 10.61 -7.77 -5.61
N ALA A 86 11.86 -7.54 -5.21
CA ALA A 86 12.51 -8.34 -4.17
C ALA A 86 11.82 -8.22 -2.81
N GLN A 87 11.35 -7.01 -2.43
CA GLN A 87 10.56 -6.83 -1.22
C GLN A 87 9.16 -7.45 -1.37
N LEU A 88 8.50 -7.29 -2.53
CA LEU A 88 7.21 -7.91 -2.80
C LEU A 88 7.29 -9.44 -2.74
N LYS A 89 8.34 -10.06 -3.30
CA LYS A 89 8.58 -11.48 -3.16
C LYS A 89 8.66 -11.92 -1.68
N LYS A 90 9.35 -11.15 -0.86
CA LYS A 90 9.41 -11.41 0.58
C LYS A 90 8.04 -11.29 1.25
N MET A 91 7.22 -10.30 0.85
CA MET A 91 5.84 -10.16 1.34
C MET A 91 4.96 -11.34 0.92
N ASP A 92 5.15 -11.85 -0.29
CA ASP A 92 4.47 -13.05 -0.79
C ASP A 92 4.82 -14.29 0.04
N GLU A 93 6.11 -14.54 0.30
CA GLU A 93 6.59 -15.63 1.15
C GLU A 93 5.99 -15.57 2.57
N MET A 94 5.69 -14.39 3.06
CA MET A 94 5.10 -14.15 4.39
C MET A 94 3.57 -14.16 4.39
N GLY A 95 2.90 -14.14 3.25
CA GLY A 95 1.46 -13.93 3.13
C GLY A 95 1.02 -12.58 3.71
N ALA A 96 1.88 -11.56 3.57
CA ALA A 96 1.76 -10.28 4.24
C ALA A 96 0.83 -9.30 3.51
N ILE A 97 0.42 -8.25 4.20
CA ILE A 97 -0.33 -7.13 3.61
C ILE A 97 0.63 -6.19 2.90
N VAL A 98 0.28 -5.77 1.69
CA VAL A 98 0.90 -4.64 0.99
C VAL A 98 -0.16 -3.58 0.76
N MET A 99 -0.01 -2.39 1.36
CA MET A 99 -0.91 -1.27 1.13
C MET A 99 -0.27 -0.33 0.10
N LEU A 100 -0.87 -0.26 -1.07
CA LEU A 100 -0.34 0.40 -2.25
C LEU A 100 -1.01 1.76 -2.48
N HIS A 101 -0.22 2.83 -2.37
CA HIS A 101 -0.61 4.15 -2.88
C HIS A 101 -0.13 4.26 -4.31
N ILE A 102 -1.04 4.14 -5.28
CA ILE A 102 -0.66 4.13 -6.69
C ILE A 102 -0.09 5.49 -7.14
N PRO A 103 0.96 5.47 -7.99
CA PRO A 103 1.54 6.70 -8.54
C PRO A 103 0.73 7.22 -9.72
N ARG A 104 1.33 8.08 -10.53
CA ARG A 104 0.89 8.60 -11.84
C ARG A 104 -0.43 9.39 -11.80
N ASN A 105 -0.50 10.38 -12.69
CA ASN A 105 -1.64 11.30 -12.75
C ASN A 105 -2.90 10.68 -13.36
N GLY A 106 -2.78 9.59 -14.13
CA GLY A 106 -3.91 8.81 -14.64
C GLY A 106 -4.66 8.04 -13.54
N ARG A 107 -4.11 7.97 -12.31
CA ARG A 107 -4.75 7.38 -11.13
C ARG A 107 -5.17 5.91 -11.36
N LEU A 108 -6.38 5.50 -10.94
CA LEU A 108 -6.80 4.11 -11.07
C LEU A 108 -6.84 3.64 -12.53
N LYS A 109 -7.30 4.47 -13.45
CA LYS A 109 -7.40 4.11 -14.88
C LYS A 109 -6.07 4.14 -15.65
N ASP A 110 -4.96 4.58 -15.01
CA ASP A 110 -3.67 4.62 -15.69
C ASP A 110 -3.24 3.21 -16.11
N PRO A 111 -2.98 2.96 -17.41
CA PRO A 111 -2.70 1.62 -17.90
C PRO A 111 -1.42 1.02 -17.32
N VAL A 112 -0.45 1.85 -16.94
CA VAL A 112 0.79 1.37 -16.28
C VAL A 112 0.50 0.94 -14.85
N ASN A 113 -0.32 1.69 -14.12
CA ASN A 113 -0.75 1.30 -12.78
C ASN A 113 -1.52 -0.02 -12.83
N LEU A 114 -2.50 -0.15 -13.73
CA LEU A 114 -3.30 -1.38 -13.89
C LEU A 114 -2.41 -2.58 -14.23
N ALA A 115 -1.52 -2.43 -15.22
CA ALA A 115 -0.61 -3.51 -15.61
C ALA A 115 0.25 -3.98 -14.43
N GLN A 116 0.80 -3.06 -13.64
CA GLN A 116 1.65 -3.42 -12.50
C GLN A 116 0.85 -3.99 -11.32
N ILE A 117 -0.39 -3.56 -11.08
CA ILE A 117 -1.28 -4.19 -10.09
C ILE A 117 -1.54 -5.65 -10.48
N MET A 118 -1.88 -5.90 -11.75
CA MET A 118 -2.13 -7.26 -12.24
C MET A 118 -0.85 -8.10 -12.21
N GLU A 119 0.31 -7.54 -12.55
CA GLU A 119 1.60 -8.20 -12.44
C GLU A 119 1.91 -8.62 -10.99
N ILE A 120 1.64 -7.75 -10.00
CA ILE A 120 1.79 -8.09 -8.58
C ILE A 120 0.90 -9.30 -8.23
N LYS A 121 -0.36 -9.30 -8.66
CA LYS A 121 -1.29 -10.39 -8.36
C LYS A 121 -0.90 -11.71 -9.02
N GLN A 122 -0.29 -11.67 -10.18
CA GLN A 122 0.19 -12.86 -10.90
C GLN A 122 1.50 -13.40 -10.34
N GLU A 123 2.47 -12.53 -10.07
CA GLU A 123 3.81 -12.96 -9.60
C GLU A 123 3.84 -13.26 -8.09
N PHE A 124 2.96 -12.60 -7.31
CA PHE A 124 2.96 -12.66 -5.86
C PHE A 124 1.54 -12.94 -5.32
N PRO A 125 0.99 -14.14 -5.57
CA PRO A 125 -0.42 -14.45 -5.32
C PRO A 125 -0.79 -14.49 -3.82
N ASN A 126 0.16 -14.66 -2.92
CA ASN A 126 -0.09 -14.72 -1.49
C ASN A 126 -0.12 -13.32 -0.82
N ILE A 127 0.26 -12.27 -1.53
CA ILE A 127 0.15 -10.90 -1.04
C ILE A 127 -1.33 -10.53 -0.88
N ARG A 128 -1.68 -10.02 0.31
CA ARG A 128 -2.96 -9.34 0.55
C ARG A 128 -2.83 -7.88 0.14
N LEU A 129 -3.22 -7.57 -1.10
CA LEU A 129 -3.03 -6.25 -1.68
C LEU A 129 -4.21 -5.33 -1.38
N ILE A 130 -3.94 -4.19 -0.72
CA ILE A 130 -4.90 -3.13 -0.46
C ILE A 130 -4.54 -1.93 -1.34
N ILE A 131 -5.46 -1.52 -2.19
CA ILE A 131 -5.32 -0.30 -3.01
C ILE A 131 -5.85 0.89 -2.20
N ALA A 132 -4.93 1.77 -1.79
CA ALA A 132 -5.27 2.94 -1.00
C ALA A 132 -6.13 3.94 -1.78
N HIS A 133 -7.14 4.53 -1.11
CA HIS A 133 -8.01 5.59 -1.66
C HIS A 133 -8.70 5.19 -2.98
N ILE A 134 -9.09 3.94 -3.13
CA ILE A 134 -9.59 3.37 -4.39
C ILE A 134 -8.69 3.77 -5.58
N GLY A 135 -7.36 3.67 -5.40
CA GLY A 135 -6.40 4.07 -6.43
C GLY A 135 -6.46 5.56 -6.78
N ARG A 136 -6.74 6.42 -5.80
CA ARG A 136 -6.86 7.88 -5.99
C ARG A 136 -7.98 8.26 -6.98
N ALA A 137 -9.00 7.43 -7.11
CA ALA A 137 -10.17 7.69 -7.95
C ALA A 137 -11.14 8.63 -7.22
N TYR A 138 -10.90 9.92 -7.30
CA TYR A 138 -11.70 10.95 -6.63
C TYR A 138 -12.91 11.40 -7.46
N THR A 139 -12.95 11.04 -8.73
CA THR A 139 -14.07 11.31 -9.64
C THR A 139 -14.35 10.06 -10.49
N LYS A 140 -15.52 10.04 -11.13
CA LYS A 140 -15.90 8.94 -12.05
C LYS A 140 -14.90 8.82 -13.21
N GLU A 141 -14.37 9.94 -13.68
CA GLU A 141 -13.38 9.96 -14.76
C GLU A 141 -12.05 9.33 -14.35
N ASP A 142 -11.70 9.35 -13.07
CA ASP A 142 -10.48 8.70 -12.55
C ASP A 142 -10.57 7.19 -12.54
N VAL A 143 -11.78 6.66 -12.46
CA VAL A 143 -12.07 5.22 -12.51
C VAL A 143 -11.96 4.70 -13.95
N GLY A 144 -12.57 5.37 -14.91
CA GLY A 144 -12.67 4.89 -16.30
C GLY A 144 -13.19 3.45 -16.34
N ASN A 145 -12.51 2.61 -17.11
CA ASN A 145 -12.80 1.17 -17.23
C ASN A 145 -11.87 0.29 -16.37
N ALA A 146 -11.28 0.86 -15.32
CA ALA A 146 -10.29 0.14 -14.51
C ALA A 146 -10.82 -1.17 -13.94
N PHE A 147 -12.07 -1.21 -13.51
CA PHE A 147 -12.66 -2.41 -12.92
C PHE A 147 -12.86 -3.55 -13.93
N GLU A 148 -12.97 -3.29 -15.23
CA GLU A 148 -12.97 -4.35 -16.25
C GLU A 148 -11.67 -5.18 -16.21
N THR A 149 -10.56 -4.55 -15.83
CA THR A 149 -9.26 -5.23 -15.63
C THR A 149 -9.15 -5.81 -14.23
N LEU A 150 -9.53 -5.05 -13.20
CA LEU A 150 -9.34 -5.43 -11.81
C LEU A 150 -10.27 -6.55 -11.33
N ASP A 151 -11.41 -6.75 -12.00
CA ASP A 151 -12.33 -7.90 -11.76
C ASP A 151 -11.66 -9.26 -12.00
N GLN A 152 -10.52 -9.28 -12.72
CA GLN A 152 -9.70 -10.48 -12.89
C GLN A 152 -8.89 -10.83 -11.63
N ALA A 153 -8.87 -9.95 -10.62
CA ALA A 153 -8.24 -10.16 -9.32
C ALA A 153 -9.25 -9.89 -8.19
N PRO A 154 -10.22 -10.80 -7.97
CA PRO A 154 -11.36 -10.55 -7.07
C PRO A 154 -11.00 -10.46 -5.59
N ASP A 155 -9.77 -10.82 -5.21
CA ASP A 155 -9.24 -10.70 -3.86
C ASP A 155 -8.53 -9.37 -3.57
N LEU A 156 -8.57 -8.42 -4.52
CA LEU A 156 -8.12 -7.06 -4.28
C LEU A 156 -9.00 -6.36 -3.23
N MET A 157 -8.35 -5.68 -2.31
CA MET A 157 -9.01 -4.88 -1.29
C MET A 157 -8.80 -3.39 -1.56
N TYR A 158 -9.76 -2.59 -1.13
CA TYR A 158 -9.73 -1.13 -1.31
C TYR A 158 -10.02 -0.43 0.01
N ASP A 159 -9.38 0.69 0.26
CA ASP A 159 -9.82 1.62 1.29
C ASP A 159 -10.47 2.86 0.64
N PHE A 160 -11.40 3.45 1.39
CA PHE A 160 -12.19 4.60 0.94
C PHE A 160 -11.73 5.90 1.60
N CYS A 161 -10.64 5.91 2.37
CA CYS A 161 -10.18 7.14 2.99
C CYS A 161 -9.80 8.17 1.93
N ALA A 162 -9.99 9.47 2.24
CA ALA A 162 -9.86 10.59 1.33
C ALA A 162 -10.87 10.66 0.16
N ASN A 163 -11.79 9.69 0.06
CA ASN A 163 -12.87 9.74 -0.92
C ASN A 163 -14.14 10.21 -0.21
N CYS A 164 -14.47 11.49 -0.35
CA CYS A 164 -15.58 12.14 0.35
C CYS A 164 -16.72 12.54 -0.58
N CYS A 165 -16.74 12.07 -1.83
CA CYS A 165 -17.75 12.43 -2.82
C CYS A 165 -18.75 11.30 -3.06
N GLU A 166 -19.93 11.69 -3.57
CA GLU A 166 -21.05 10.79 -3.87
C GLU A 166 -20.72 9.66 -4.86
N TYR A 167 -19.54 9.71 -5.50
CA TYR A 167 -19.14 8.78 -6.56
C TYR A 167 -18.04 7.79 -6.15
N ALA A 168 -17.63 7.79 -4.87
CA ALA A 168 -16.62 6.88 -4.34
C ALA A 168 -17.21 5.59 -3.80
#